data_6eaf24523081a6f9eabe96e25123d1ce
#
_entry.id   6eaf24523081a6f9eabe96e25123d1ce
#
_cell.length_a   1.000
_cell.length_b   1.000
_cell.length_c   1.000
_cell.angle_alpha   90.00
_cell.angle_beta   90.00
_cell.angle_gamma   90.00
#
_symmetry.space_group_name_H-M   'P 1'
#
loop_
_entity.id
_entity.type
_entity.pdbx_description
1 polymer ?
#
loop_
_entity_poly.entity_id
_entity_poly.type
_entity_poly.pdbx_seq_one_letter_code
_entity_poly.pdbx_strand_id
1 'polypeptide(L)'
;MVDTISDRLNQIMMAKNAGKKSCEMHSSKFLIKILEIMKKNNYIDYTLKKDKFPKVVIEIKSLNECRSIRPRFYVKKDELDRYIRRFLPSRGFGLVIVSTSKGLMTHTEALERGIGGSLIAYCF
;
A
#
# COMPACT_ATOMS: atom_id res chain seq x y z
N MET A 1 -3.54 -14.41 14.32
CA MET A 1 -2.59 -13.32 14.11
C MET A 1 -3.30 -12.14 13.46
N VAL A 2 -3.26 -10.99 14.10
CA VAL A 2 -3.93 -9.79 13.58
C VAL A 2 -3.06 -9.18 12.47
N ASP A 3 -3.65 -9.00 11.30
CA ASP A 3 -2.98 -8.31 10.21
C ASP A 3 -3.16 -6.79 10.38
N THR A 4 -2.19 -6.17 11.01
CA THR A 4 -2.19 -4.75 11.32
C THR A 4 -2.29 -3.88 10.06
N ILE A 5 -1.63 -4.29 8.97
CA ILE A 5 -1.66 -3.53 7.71
C ILE A 5 -3.05 -3.56 7.08
N SER A 6 -3.72 -4.71 7.12
CA SER A 6 -5.08 -4.82 6.64
C SER A 6 -6.01 -3.86 7.38
N ASP A 7 -5.89 -3.82 8.72
CA ASP A 7 -6.69 -2.93 9.54
C ASP A 7 -6.41 -1.47 9.23
N ARG A 8 -5.14 -1.09 9.04
CA ARG A 8 -4.75 0.29 8.73
C ARG A 8 -5.28 0.74 7.38
N LEU A 9 -5.14 -0.08 6.35
CA LEU A 9 -5.66 0.24 5.03
C LEU A 9 -7.19 0.30 5.04
N ASN A 10 -7.83 -0.58 5.79
CA ASN A 10 -9.28 -0.55 5.94
C ASN A 10 -9.75 0.75 6.62
N GLN A 11 -9.01 1.25 7.62
CA GLN A 11 -9.33 2.52 8.26
C GLN A 11 -9.29 3.69 7.26
N ILE A 12 -8.30 3.68 6.35
CA ILE A 12 -8.21 4.69 5.29
C ILE A 12 -9.44 4.62 4.39
N MET A 13 -9.85 3.41 4.00
CA MET A 13 -11.03 3.21 3.16
C MET A 13 -12.32 3.63 3.85
N MET A 14 -12.45 3.33 5.14
CA MET A 14 -13.62 3.75 5.92
C MET A 14 -13.71 5.27 6.01
N ALA A 15 -12.60 5.95 6.23
CA ALA A 15 -12.56 7.41 6.25
C ALA A 15 -12.96 7.99 4.90
N LYS A 16 -12.42 7.44 3.81
CA LYS A 16 -12.77 7.87 2.45
C LYS A 16 -14.26 7.69 2.16
N ASN A 17 -14.81 6.52 2.47
CA ASN A 17 -16.22 6.22 2.22
C ASN A 17 -17.17 7.06 3.08
N ALA A 18 -16.71 7.53 4.24
CA ALA A 18 -17.47 8.43 5.10
C ALA A 18 -17.35 9.90 4.67
N GLY A 19 -16.68 10.18 3.58
CA GLY A 19 -16.50 11.54 3.06
C GLY A 19 -15.41 12.34 3.78
N LYS A 20 -14.62 11.72 4.62
CA LYS A 20 -13.51 12.39 5.34
C LYS A 20 -12.31 12.55 4.41
N LYS A 21 -11.60 13.66 4.55
CA LYS A 21 -10.41 13.94 3.75
C LYS A 21 -9.12 13.45 4.42
N SER A 22 -9.18 13.13 5.69
CA SER A 22 -8.01 12.68 6.44
C SER A 22 -8.39 11.70 7.53
N CYS A 23 -7.40 10.94 7.99
CA CYS A 23 -7.54 10.05 9.13
C CYS A 23 -6.22 10.00 9.91
N GLU A 24 -6.32 9.62 11.17
CA GLU A 24 -5.17 9.52 12.05
C GLU A 24 -5.10 8.10 12.62
N MET A 25 -3.90 7.56 12.72
CA MET A 25 -3.69 6.22 13.26
C MET A 25 -2.28 6.08 13.84
N HIS A 26 -2.07 5.03 14.61
CA HIS A 26 -0.74 4.72 15.14
C HIS A 26 0.21 4.40 14.00
N SER A 27 1.43 4.94 14.07
CA SER A 27 2.43 4.69 13.06
C SER A 27 3.24 3.44 13.39
N SER A 28 3.73 2.78 12.35
CA SER A 28 4.73 1.72 12.46
C SER A 28 5.69 1.86 11.30
N LYS A 29 6.88 1.31 11.43
CA LYS A 29 7.89 1.40 10.36
C LYS A 29 7.39 0.82 9.04
N PHE A 30 6.69 -0.30 9.12
CA PHE A 30 6.16 -0.97 7.94
C PHE A 30 5.05 -0.16 7.27
N LEU A 31 4.13 0.39 8.09
CA LEU A 31 3.07 1.24 7.58
C LEU A 31 3.62 2.49 6.89
N ILE A 32 4.62 3.13 7.49
CA ILE A 32 5.24 4.34 6.92
C ILE A 32 5.87 4.05 5.56
N LYS A 33 6.52 2.89 5.39
CA LYS A 33 7.07 2.50 4.10
C LYS A 33 5.99 2.35 3.03
N ILE A 34 4.86 1.78 3.38
CA ILE A 34 3.71 1.65 2.48
C ILE A 34 3.15 3.03 2.12
N LEU A 35 2.96 3.88 3.13
CA LEU A 35 2.45 5.24 2.92
C LEU A 35 3.39 6.09 2.07
N GLU A 36 4.70 5.92 2.22
CA GLU A 36 5.68 6.62 1.40
C GLU A 36 5.54 6.25 -0.09
N ILE A 37 5.35 4.98 -0.38
CA ILE A 37 5.12 4.52 -1.75
C ILE A 37 3.83 5.12 -2.32
N MET A 38 2.75 5.12 -1.54
CA MET A 38 1.48 5.71 -1.95
C MET A 38 1.59 7.22 -2.17
N LYS A 39 2.36 7.91 -1.32
CA LYS A 39 2.60 9.34 -1.44
C LYS A 39 3.35 9.70 -2.72
N LYS A 40 4.38 8.92 -3.06
CA LYS A 40 5.15 9.12 -4.29
C LYS A 40 4.29 9.02 -5.54
N ASN A 41 3.21 8.27 -5.47
CA ASN A 41 2.29 8.06 -6.58
C ASN A 41 1.03 8.95 -6.48
N ASN A 42 1.03 9.93 -5.59
CA ASN A 42 -0.03 10.94 -5.40
C ASN A 42 -1.39 10.40 -4.95
N TYR A 43 -1.43 9.24 -4.32
CA TYR A 43 -2.68 8.70 -3.77
C TYR A 43 -3.03 9.32 -2.44
N ILE A 44 -2.04 9.57 -1.61
CA ILE A 44 -2.20 10.15 -0.28
C ILE A 44 -1.03 11.09 0.02
N ASP A 45 -1.16 11.84 1.11
CA ASP A 45 -0.04 12.50 1.76
C ASP A 45 -0.09 12.10 3.23
N TYR A 46 1.01 12.24 3.95
CA TYR A 46 1.03 11.93 5.36
C TYR A 46 1.95 12.87 6.13
N THR A 47 1.63 13.08 7.40
CA THR A 47 2.43 13.87 8.34
C THR A 47 2.61 13.04 9.61
N LEU A 48 3.86 12.95 10.08
CA LEU A 48 4.16 12.25 11.32
C LEU A 48 3.99 13.20 12.50
N LYS A 49 3.26 12.75 13.53
CA LYS A 49 3.15 13.46 14.79
C LYS A 49 4.05 12.79 15.81
N LYS A 50 4.98 13.56 16.36
CA LYS A 50 5.82 13.11 17.47
C LYS A 50 5.05 13.32 18.77
N ASP A 51 4.59 12.25 19.34
CA ASP A 51 3.87 12.25 20.60
C ASP A 51 4.38 11.08 21.44
N LYS A 52 3.87 10.93 22.66
CA LYS A 52 4.20 9.80 23.52
C LYS A 52 4.01 8.47 22.80
N PHE A 53 2.97 8.38 21.97
CA PHE A 53 2.76 7.28 21.03
C PHE A 53 2.78 7.85 19.62
N PRO A 54 3.78 7.49 18.79
CA PRO A 54 3.88 8.03 17.44
C PRO A 54 2.62 7.78 16.63
N LYS A 55 2.10 8.85 16.03
CA LYS A 55 0.91 8.79 15.18
C LYS A 55 1.20 9.37 13.81
N VAL A 56 0.42 8.94 12.82
CA VAL A 56 0.50 9.48 11.47
C VAL A 56 -0.87 10.01 11.08
N VAL A 57 -0.89 11.21 10.49
CA VAL A 57 -2.09 11.79 9.90
C VAL A 57 -1.99 11.61 8.40
N ILE A 58 -2.97 10.94 7.82
CA ILE A 58 -3.01 10.61 6.40
C ILE A 58 -4.05 11.49 5.72
N GLU A 59 -3.63 12.26 4.72
CA GLU A 59 -4.53 13.01 3.84
C GLU A 59 -4.84 12.17 2.61
N ILE A 60 -6.12 11.95 2.36
CA ILE A 60 -6.58 11.17 1.21
C ILE A 60 -6.67 12.11 0.01
N LYS A 61 -5.98 11.76 -1.07
CA LYS A 61 -5.99 12.55 -2.31
C LYS A 61 -6.66 11.77 -3.43
N SER A 62 -5.93 11.29 -4.41
CA SER A 62 -6.47 10.63 -5.59
C SER A 62 -6.68 9.12 -5.40
N LEU A 63 -7.10 8.71 -4.21
CA LEU A 63 -7.27 7.31 -3.87
C LEU A 63 -8.70 6.85 -4.13
N ASN A 64 -8.87 5.81 -4.93
CA ASN A 64 -10.16 5.15 -5.13
C ASN A 64 -10.31 3.96 -4.19
N GLU A 65 -9.31 3.09 -4.14
CA GLU A 65 -9.33 1.93 -3.29
C GLU A 65 -7.92 1.55 -2.85
N CYS A 66 -7.78 1.08 -1.61
CA CYS A 66 -6.57 0.43 -1.12
C CYS A 66 -6.96 -0.74 -0.23
N ARG A 67 -6.31 -1.89 -0.45
CA ARG A 67 -6.57 -3.09 0.35
C ARG A 67 -5.30 -3.91 0.49
N SER A 68 -5.20 -4.63 1.59
CA SER A 68 -4.12 -5.60 1.73
C SER A 68 -4.48 -6.88 0.97
N ILE A 69 -3.46 -7.58 0.52
CA ILE A 69 -3.61 -8.88 -0.15
C ILE A 69 -3.48 -9.98 0.90
N ARG A 70 -4.53 -10.77 1.06
CA ARG A 70 -4.56 -11.84 2.05
C ARG A 70 -5.02 -13.16 1.43
N PRO A 71 -4.36 -14.27 1.76
CA PRO A 71 -3.07 -14.32 2.45
C PRO A 71 -1.95 -13.77 1.57
N ARG A 72 -0.86 -13.33 2.19
CA ARG A 72 0.32 -12.89 1.45
C ARG A 72 0.93 -14.12 0.78
N PHE A 73 1.32 -13.98 -0.48
CA PHE A 73 1.94 -15.07 -1.20
C PHE A 73 3.07 -14.56 -2.08
N TYR A 74 4.06 -15.40 -2.27
CA TYR A 74 5.23 -15.09 -3.08
C TYR A 74 4.92 -15.31 -4.55
N VAL A 75 5.35 -14.39 -5.39
CA VAL A 75 5.17 -14.47 -6.84
C VAL A 75 6.53 -14.31 -7.50
N LYS A 76 6.85 -15.22 -8.40
CA LYS A 76 8.08 -15.17 -9.19
C LYS A 76 7.98 -14.04 -10.22
N LYS A 77 9.15 -13.49 -10.61
CA LYS A 77 9.21 -12.41 -11.60
C LYS A 77 8.43 -12.71 -12.89
N ASP A 78 8.46 -13.95 -13.35
CA ASP A 78 7.80 -14.36 -14.59
C ASP A 78 6.27 -14.39 -14.48
N GLU A 79 5.74 -14.51 -13.26
CA GLU A 79 4.31 -14.60 -12.99
C GLU A 79 3.73 -13.29 -12.47
N LEU A 80 4.57 -12.33 -12.14
CA LEU A 80 4.17 -11.09 -11.48
C LEU A 80 3.09 -10.34 -12.28
N ASP A 81 3.29 -10.16 -13.56
CA ASP A 81 2.33 -9.45 -14.43
C ASP A 81 0.95 -10.11 -14.43
N ARG A 82 0.90 -11.44 -14.42
CA ARG A 82 -0.37 -12.19 -14.39
C ARG A 82 -1.15 -11.94 -13.10
N TYR A 83 -0.47 -11.92 -11.96
CA TYR A 83 -1.13 -11.68 -10.67
C TYR A 83 -1.56 -10.22 -10.50
N ILE A 84 -0.78 -9.29 -11.03
CA ILE A 84 -1.12 -7.86 -10.99
C ILE A 84 -2.46 -7.61 -11.68
N ARG A 85 -2.75 -8.27 -12.79
CA ARG A 85 -4.02 -8.11 -13.51
C ARG A 85 -5.24 -8.51 -12.70
N ARG A 86 -5.08 -9.33 -11.66
CA ARG A 86 -6.18 -9.75 -10.80
C ARG A 86 -6.60 -8.65 -9.82
N PHE A 87 -5.66 -7.78 -9.45
CA PHE A 87 -5.89 -6.78 -8.41
C PHE A 87 -6.16 -5.38 -8.96
N LEU A 88 -5.60 -5.05 -10.10
CA LEU A 88 -5.74 -3.73 -10.69
C LEU A 88 -6.79 -3.71 -11.79
N PRO A 89 -7.57 -2.61 -11.88
CA PRO A 89 -8.67 -2.52 -12.85
C PRO A 89 -8.21 -2.47 -14.30
N SER A 90 -7.03 -1.91 -14.55
CA SER A 90 -6.47 -1.88 -15.89
C SER A 90 -4.96 -1.76 -15.84
N ARG A 91 -4.32 -2.09 -16.96
CA ARG A 91 -2.88 -2.01 -17.08
C ARG A 91 -2.43 -0.55 -16.99
N GLY A 92 -1.42 -0.30 -16.17
CA GLY A 92 -0.91 1.04 -15.95
C GLY A 92 -1.74 1.90 -15.01
N PHE A 93 -2.82 1.36 -14.43
CA PHE A 93 -3.67 2.06 -13.50
C PHE A 93 -3.58 1.44 -12.12
N GLY A 94 -3.00 2.19 -11.18
CA GLY A 94 -2.80 1.72 -9.81
C GLY A 94 -1.45 1.06 -9.60
N LEU A 95 -1.22 0.58 -8.39
CA LEU A 95 0.02 -0.11 -8.04
C LEU A 95 -0.24 -1.27 -7.07
N VAL A 96 0.66 -2.24 -7.11
CA VAL A 96 0.73 -3.32 -6.15
C VAL A 96 2.03 -3.18 -5.39
N ILE A 97 1.97 -3.22 -4.07
CA ILE A 97 3.16 -3.14 -3.23
C ILE A 97 3.71 -4.55 -3.04
N VAL A 98 4.98 -4.72 -3.38
CA VAL A 98 5.67 -6.00 -3.36
C VAL A 98 6.82 -5.95 -2.36
N SER A 99 6.90 -6.94 -1.48
CA SER A 99 8.03 -7.09 -0.56
C SER A 99 9.07 -8.00 -1.19
N THR A 100 10.22 -7.43 -1.54
CA THR A 100 11.31 -8.15 -2.20
C THR A 100 12.51 -8.26 -1.27
N SER A 101 13.52 -9.01 -1.71
CA SER A 101 14.80 -9.10 -1.00
C SER A 101 15.51 -7.75 -0.88
N LYS A 102 15.14 -6.78 -1.71
CA LYS A 102 15.71 -5.43 -1.69
C LYS A 102 14.77 -4.39 -1.04
N GLY A 103 13.72 -4.84 -0.37
CA GLY A 103 12.78 -3.99 0.34
C GLY A 103 11.42 -3.90 -0.34
N LEU A 104 10.57 -3.02 0.19
CA LEU A 104 9.26 -2.76 -0.39
C LEU A 104 9.39 -1.89 -1.62
N MET A 105 8.65 -2.25 -2.65
CA MET A 105 8.62 -1.49 -3.90
C MET A 105 7.31 -1.70 -4.63
N THR A 106 7.06 -0.91 -5.68
CA THR A 106 5.91 -1.12 -6.55
C THR A 106 6.16 -2.29 -7.49
N HIS A 107 5.09 -2.85 -8.05
CA HIS A 107 5.21 -3.92 -9.04
C HIS A 107 6.02 -3.46 -10.26
N THR A 108 5.88 -2.20 -10.65
CA THR A 108 6.61 -1.63 -11.79
C THR A 108 8.12 -1.68 -11.54
N GLU A 109 8.55 -1.26 -10.33
CA GLU A 109 9.96 -1.32 -9.95
C GLU A 109 10.47 -2.76 -9.90
N ALA A 110 9.66 -3.68 -9.37
CA ALA A 110 10.03 -5.10 -9.30
C ALA A 110 10.20 -5.70 -10.70
N LEU A 111 9.32 -5.35 -11.63
CA LEU A 111 9.42 -5.79 -13.02
C LEU A 111 10.68 -5.23 -13.70
N GLU A 112 10.98 -3.95 -13.49
CA GLU A 112 12.18 -3.32 -14.04
C GLU A 112 13.46 -3.96 -13.52
N ARG A 113 13.47 -4.34 -12.24
CA ARG A 113 14.62 -5.00 -11.63
C ARG A 113 14.68 -6.50 -11.90
N GLY A 114 13.62 -7.06 -12.48
CA GLY A 114 13.55 -8.48 -12.77
C GLY A 114 13.53 -9.36 -11.53
N ILE A 115 12.86 -8.93 -10.45
CA ILE A 115 12.76 -9.68 -9.21
C ILE A 115 11.31 -9.92 -8.82
N GLY A 116 11.07 -11.06 -8.19
CA GLY A 116 9.77 -11.38 -7.60
C GLY A 116 9.74 -11.03 -6.13
N GLY A 117 8.62 -11.24 -5.49
CA GLY A 117 8.45 -10.99 -4.07
C GLY A 117 7.06 -11.36 -3.58
N SER A 118 6.79 -11.04 -2.32
CA SER A 118 5.49 -11.28 -1.71
C SER A 118 4.57 -10.08 -1.97
N LEU A 119 3.38 -10.35 -2.44
CA LEU A 119 2.37 -9.31 -2.66
C LEU A 119 1.78 -8.91 -1.31
N ILE A 120 1.82 -7.62 -1.00
CA ILE A 120 1.41 -7.08 0.30
C ILE A 120 0.06 -6.38 0.22
N ALA A 121 -0.08 -5.45 -0.73
CA ALA A 121 -1.27 -4.62 -0.85
C ALA A 121 -1.37 -4.06 -2.27
N TYR A 122 -2.53 -3.52 -2.58
CA TYR A 122 -2.72 -2.79 -3.83
C TYR A 122 -3.53 -1.52 -3.58
N CYS A 123 -3.37 -0.54 -4.46
CA CYS A 123 -4.19 0.67 -4.45
C CYS A 123 -4.32 1.26 -5.86
N PHE A 124 -5.41 1.97 -6.04
CA PHE A 124 -5.68 2.68 -7.30
C PHE A 124 -6.63 3.86 -7.10
#